data_7d617e8b20af911fb0cbe9562d739841
#
_entry.id   7d617e8b20af911fb0cbe9562d739841
#
_cell.length_a   1.000
_cell.length_b   1.000
_cell.length_c   1.000
_cell.angle_alpha   90.00
_cell.angle_beta   90.00
_cell.angle_gamma   90.00
#
_symmetry.space_group_name_H-M   'P 1'
#
loop_
_entity.id
_entity.type
_entity.pdbx_description
1 polymer ?
#
loop_
_entity_poly.entity_id
_entity_poly.type
_entity_poly.pdbx_seq_one_letter_code
_entity_poly.pdbx_strand_id
1 'polypeptide(L)'
;MNLSKIYGLSLRHIYLIKGSFPRILDLIYWPTIQIFLWGFISKFFTLNSTFYENTVGVILSAAILYDFLFRSSISYNMMFLEEIWSRNFTNLFIAPIRLSEIIAALTFTAIFRTLIGLVPAALLAIPFFGVSILKIGTPLIFLLITLYVFGVTLGLLVTSGLIRFGPSFENIAWASLFFLAPLGCIYYPIEILPNWLQVIAKLLPLVHIFEEMRNILIYNIINYYQILKAILISIVYFIMGIIIFYLSYAGAKNRGTLLNMGE
;
A
#
# COMPACT_ATOMS: atom_id res chain seq x y z
N MET A 1 17.12 17.28 8.50
CA MET A 1 17.10 16.22 7.47
C MET A 1 18.10 16.57 6.37
N ASN A 2 18.97 15.65 5.99
CA ASN A 2 19.93 15.87 4.91
C ASN A 2 19.44 15.13 3.65
N LEU A 3 19.10 15.89 2.62
CA LEU A 3 18.55 15.35 1.36
C LEU A 3 19.54 14.41 0.65
N SER A 4 20.85 14.67 0.72
CA SER A 4 21.87 13.81 0.11
C SER A 4 21.89 12.41 0.72
N LYS A 5 21.61 12.27 2.03
CA LYS A 5 21.53 10.98 2.72
C LYS A 5 20.29 10.21 2.31
N ILE A 6 19.14 10.90 2.24
CA ILE A 6 17.87 10.32 1.75
C ILE A 6 18.04 9.84 0.32
N TYR A 7 18.62 10.68 -0.54
CA TYR A 7 18.87 10.34 -1.93
C TYR A 7 19.83 9.14 -2.07
N GLY A 8 20.92 9.10 -1.32
CA GLY A 8 21.86 7.98 -1.34
C GLY A 8 21.22 6.65 -0.93
N LEU A 9 20.42 6.64 0.15
CA LEU A 9 19.66 5.46 0.56
C LEU A 9 18.64 5.03 -0.49
N SER A 10 17.90 5.98 -1.05
CA SER A 10 16.93 5.70 -2.10
C SER A 10 17.59 5.13 -3.36
N LEU A 11 18.71 5.70 -3.80
CA LEU A 11 19.48 5.18 -4.93
C LEU A 11 19.96 3.74 -4.69
N ARG A 12 20.43 3.43 -3.48
CA ARG A 12 20.83 2.07 -3.14
C ARG A 12 19.70 1.08 -3.39
N HIS A 13 18.51 1.33 -2.89
CA HIS A 13 17.34 0.45 -3.11
C HIS A 13 16.94 0.39 -4.59
N ILE A 14 17.02 1.49 -5.33
CA ILE A 14 16.73 1.52 -6.77
C ILE A 14 17.75 0.65 -7.53
N TYR A 15 19.03 0.74 -7.20
CA TYR A 15 20.07 -0.10 -7.83
C TYR A 15 19.90 -1.59 -7.50
N LEU A 16 19.45 -1.94 -6.29
CA LEU A 16 19.12 -3.32 -5.94
C LEU A 16 17.99 -3.89 -6.80
N ILE A 17 17.00 -3.07 -7.15
CA ILE A 17 15.92 -3.47 -8.07
C ILE A 17 16.49 -3.61 -9.49
N LYS A 18 17.17 -2.58 -10.00
CA LYS A 18 17.71 -2.55 -11.37
C LYS A 18 18.71 -3.68 -11.64
N GLY A 19 19.48 -4.06 -10.64
CA GLY A 19 20.50 -5.12 -10.74
C GLY A 19 19.92 -6.55 -10.71
N SER A 20 18.59 -6.72 -10.54
CA SER A 20 17.98 -8.05 -10.39
C SER A 20 16.72 -8.18 -11.25
N PHE A 21 16.84 -8.88 -12.37
CA PHE A 21 15.68 -9.19 -13.23
C PHE A 21 14.54 -9.90 -12.47
N PRO A 22 14.79 -10.90 -11.59
CA PRO A 22 13.74 -11.52 -10.80
C PRO A 22 12.94 -10.54 -9.94
N ARG A 23 13.58 -9.51 -9.37
CA ARG A 23 12.90 -8.48 -8.58
C ARG A 23 11.98 -7.61 -9.43
N ILE A 24 12.42 -7.22 -10.62
CA ILE A 24 11.59 -6.45 -11.55
C ILE A 24 10.39 -7.29 -12.00
N LEU A 25 10.63 -8.57 -12.32
CA LEU A 25 9.58 -9.49 -12.71
C LEU A 25 8.56 -9.69 -11.60
N ASP A 26 9.00 -9.88 -10.36
CA ASP A 26 8.11 -10.02 -9.19
C ASP A 26 7.23 -8.77 -8.99
N LEU A 27 7.79 -7.58 -9.15
CA LEU A 27 7.05 -6.32 -9.03
C LEU A 27 5.92 -6.20 -10.07
N ILE A 28 6.13 -6.66 -11.30
CA ILE A 28 5.15 -6.55 -12.41
C ILE A 28 4.19 -7.73 -12.43
N TYR A 29 4.66 -8.93 -12.10
CA TYR A 29 3.90 -10.17 -12.21
C TYR A 29 2.63 -10.16 -11.36
N TRP A 30 2.76 -9.90 -10.06
CA TRP A 30 1.63 -9.98 -9.15
C TRP A 30 0.50 -8.99 -9.45
N PRO A 31 0.76 -7.68 -9.71
CA PRO A 31 -0.30 -6.75 -10.11
C PRO A 31 -0.99 -7.19 -11.39
N THR A 32 -0.21 -7.67 -12.35
CA THR A 32 -0.74 -8.13 -13.63
C THR A 32 -1.70 -9.30 -13.44
N ILE A 33 -1.31 -10.32 -12.68
CA ILE A 33 -2.17 -11.48 -12.39
C ILE A 33 -3.45 -11.04 -11.65
N GLN A 34 -3.34 -10.15 -10.68
CA GLN A 34 -4.49 -9.61 -9.94
C GLN A 34 -5.48 -8.91 -10.88
N ILE A 35 -5.00 -8.07 -11.78
CA ILE A 35 -5.86 -7.35 -12.73
C ILE A 35 -6.52 -8.32 -13.72
N PHE A 36 -5.80 -9.32 -14.22
CA PHE A 36 -6.41 -10.34 -15.07
C PHE A 36 -7.46 -11.17 -14.33
N LEU A 37 -7.16 -11.61 -13.10
CA LEU A 37 -8.11 -12.36 -12.27
C LEU A 37 -9.41 -11.58 -12.06
N TRP A 38 -9.32 -10.37 -11.53
CA TRP A 38 -10.49 -9.53 -11.28
C TRP A 38 -11.18 -9.06 -12.57
N GLY A 39 -10.42 -8.83 -13.63
CA GLY A 39 -10.96 -8.49 -14.94
C GLY A 39 -11.80 -9.61 -15.53
N PHE A 40 -11.31 -10.85 -15.51
CA PHE A 40 -12.09 -12.01 -16.00
C PHE A 40 -13.29 -12.32 -15.11
N ILE A 41 -13.15 -12.24 -13.78
CA ILE A 41 -14.28 -12.40 -12.84
C ILE A 41 -15.36 -11.35 -13.13
N SER A 42 -14.97 -10.09 -13.28
CA SER A 42 -15.90 -9.00 -13.57
C SER A 42 -16.60 -9.23 -14.94
N LYS A 43 -15.86 -9.64 -15.95
CA LYS A 43 -16.40 -9.95 -17.27
C LYS A 43 -17.39 -11.12 -17.23
N PHE A 44 -17.09 -12.15 -16.44
CA PHE A 44 -18.01 -13.28 -16.22
C PHE A 44 -19.34 -12.81 -15.64
N PHE A 45 -19.33 -11.92 -14.64
CA PHE A 45 -20.55 -11.38 -14.05
C PHE A 45 -21.39 -10.56 -15.05
N THR A 46 -20.77 -9.76 -15.90
CA THR A 46 -21.50 -8.97 -16.92
C THR A 46 -22.13 -9.82 -17.99
N LEU A 47 -21.49 -10.93 -18.39
CA LEU A 47 -22.04 -11.84 -19.40
C LEU A 47 -23.26 -12.62 -18.88
N ASN A 48 -23.36 -12.81 -17.57
CA ASN A 48 -24.43 -13.63 -16.96
C ASN A 48 -25.54 -12.80 -16.32
N SER A 49 -25.48 -11.46 -16.35
CA SER A 49 -26.54 -10.60 -15.81
C SER A 49 -26.59 -9.24 -16.50
N THR A 50 -27.78 -8.83 -16.93
CA THR A 50 -28.04 -7.54 -17.55
C THR A 50 -27.97 -6.35 -16.58
N PHE A 51 -27.95 -6.61 -15.28
CA PHE A 51 -27.93 -5.59 -14.22
C PHE A 51 -26.57 -4.91 -14.00
N TYR A 52 -25.49 -5.37 -14.65
CA TYR A 52 -24.13 -5.02 -14.23
C TYR A 52 -23.25 -4.42 -15.33
N GLU A 53 -23.79 -3.64 -16.28
CA GLU A 53 -23.02 -3.05 -17.37
C GLU A 53 -21.82 -2.17 -16.89
N ASN A 54 -21.94 -1.52 -15.72
CA ASN A 54 -20.87 -0.71 -15.13
C ASN A 54 -19.99 -1.47 -14.12
N THR A 55 -20.30 -2.74 -13.80
CA THR A 55 -19.67 -3.47 -12.70
C THR A 55 -18.19 -3.79 -12.99
N VAL A 56 -17.84 -4.09 -14.23
CA VAL A 56 -16.43 -4.35 -14.63
C VAL A 56 -15.55 -3.16 -14.29
N GLY A 57 -16.02 -1.96 -14.63
CA GLY A 57 -15.28 -0.72 -14.36
C GLY A 57 -15.04 -0.49 -12.87
N VAL A 58 -16.07 -0.71 -12.05
CA VAL A 58 -16.01 -0.48 -10.60
C VAL A 58 -15.11 -1.51 -9.91
N ILE A 59 -15.32 -2.81 -10.15
CA ILE A 59 -14.53 -3.88 -9.51
C ILE A 59 -13.06 -3.79 -9.92
N LEU A 60 -12.79 -3.58 -11.20
CA LEU A 60 -11.41 -3.51 -11.68
C LEU A 60 -10.69 -2.25 -11.20
N SER A 61 -11.39 -1.11 -11.13
CA SER A 61 -10.84 0.11 -10.52
C SER A 61 -10.57 -0.08 -9.03
N ALA A 62 -11.46 -0.77 -8.31
CA ALA A 62 -11.25 -1.14 -6.91
C ALA A 62 -10.01 -2.03 -6.75
N ALA A 63 -9.85 -3.03 -7.60
CA ALA A 63 -8.68 -3.92 -7.59
C ALA A 63 -7.37 -3.15 -7.83
N ILE A 64 -7.35 -2.23 -8.80
CA ILE A 64 -6.18 -1.40 -9.11
C ILE A 64 -5.83 -0.49 -7.90
N LEU A 65 -6.81 0.20 -7.32
CA LEU A 65 -6.60 1.07 -6.16
C LEU A 65 -6.14 0.28 -4.93
N TYR A 66 -6.72 -0.91 -4.70
CA TYR A 66 -6.31 -1.76 -3.60
C TYR A 66 -4.90 -2.32 -3.80
N ASP A 67 -4.56 -2.74 -5.01
CA ASP A 67 -3.19 -3.20 -5.31
C ASP A 67 -2.16 -2.08 -5.13
N PHE A 68 -2.53 -0.81 -5.40
CA PHE A 68 -1.69 0.35 -5.12
C PHE A 68 -1.36 0.48 -3.62
N LEU A 69 -2.35 0.36 -2.74
CA LEU A 69 -2.16 0.35 -1.29
C LEU A 69 -1.32 -0.85 -0.86
N PHE A 70 -1.69 -2.04 -1.34
CA PHE A 70 -1.01 -3.30 -1.03
C PHE A 70 0.48 -3.22 -1.36
N ARG A 71 0.80 -2.76 -2.59
CA ARG A 71 2.16 -2.56 -3.06
C ARG A 71 2.93 -1.53 -2.25
N SER A 72 2.29 -0.43 -1.87
CA SER A 72 2.93 0.61 -1.05
C SER A 72 3.38 0.04 0.30
N SER A 73 2.54 -0.75 0.96
CA SER A 73 2.85 -1.39 2.23
C SER A 73 3.94 -2.46 2.10
N ILE A 74 3.76 -3.41 1.17
CA ILE A 74 4.72 -4.50 0.96
C ILE A 74 6.08 -3.97 0.49
N SER A 75 6.11 -2.99 -0.42
CA SER A 75 7.37 -2.40 -0.89
C SER A 75 8.16 -1.79 0.26
N TYR A 76 7.49 -1.12 1.20
CA TYR A 76 8.12 -0.55 2.39
C TYR A 76 8.73 -1.66 3.27
N ASN A 77 7.96 -2.70 3.55
CA ASN A 77 8.40 -3.83 4.38
C ASN A 77 9.56 -4.62 3.74
N MET A 78 9.45 -4.89 2.44
CA MET A 78 10.49 -5.64 1.72
C MET A 78 11.83 -4.91 1.71
N MET A 79 11.85 -3.59 1.51
CA MET A 79 13.10 -2.83 1.59
C MET A 79 13.73 -2.92 2.97
N PHE A 80 12.94 -2.93 4.03
CA PHE A 80 13.43 -3.09 5.39
C PHE A 80 13.94 -4.51 5.65
N LEU A 81 13.23 -5.54 5.19
CA LEU A 81 13.66 -6.94 5.27
C LEU A 81 14.93 -7.20 4.46
N GLU A 82 15.09 -6.57 3.29
CA GLU A 82 16.31 -6.66 2.49
C GLU A 82 17.54 -6.19 3.26
N GLU A 83 17.40 -5.16 4.13
CA GLU A 83 18.48 -4.73 5.02
C GLU A 83 18.82 -5.77 6.10
N ILE A 84 17.80 -6.45 6.64
CA ILE A 84 17.99 -7.53 7.62
C ILE A 84 18.66 -8.74 6.96
N TRP A 85 18.12 -9.22 5.85
CA TRP A 85 18.63 -10.41 5.15
C TRP A 85 20.03 -10.23 4.59
N SER A 86 20.38 -9.01 4.17
CA SER A 86 21.74 -8.69 3.73
C SER A 86 22.74 -8.48 4.88
N ARG A 87 22.28 -8.64 6.13
CA ARG A 87 23.05 -8.33 7.36
C ARG A 87 23.63 -6.89 7.38
N ASN A 88 22.99 -6.00 6.65
CA ASN A 88 23.44 -4.61 6.56
C ASN A 88 22.78 -3.71 7.62
N PHE A 89 21.87 -4.26 8.40
CA PHE A 89 21.10 -3.53 9.39
C PHE A 89 21.99 -2.82 10.41
N THR A 90 23.01 -3.50 10.89
CA THR A 90 24.02 -2.93 11.81
C THR A 90 24.74 -1.74 11.19
N ASN A 91 25.19 -1.86 9.94
CA ASN A 91 25.88 -0.79 9.23
C ASN A 91 24.98 0.45 9.03
N LEU A 92 23.69 0.22 8.78
CA LEU A 92 22.70 1.29 8.61
C LEU A 92 22.58 2.15 9.89
N PHE A 93 22.66 1.53 11.07
CA PHE A 93 22.52 2.23 12.35
C PHE A 93 23.84 2.76 12.93
N ILE A 94 25.00 2.25 12.48
CA ILE A 94 26.31 2.84 12.78
C ILE A 94 26.58 4.08 11.91
N ALA A 95 26.00 4.12 10.70
CA ALA A 95 26.13 5.27 9.81
C ALA A 95 25.52 6.53 10.44
N PRO A 96 26.07 7.73 10.17
CA PRO A 96 25.56 8.99 10.71
C PRO A 96 24.24 9.41 10.03
N ILE A 97 23.24 8.53 10.02
CA ILE A 97 21.92 8.71 9.39
C ILE A 97 20.87 8.77 10.49
N ARG A 98 19.98 9.74 10.41
CA ARG A 98 18.87 9.86 11.36
C ARG A 98 17.75 8.91 10.98
N LEU A 99 17.01 8.42 11.99
CA LEU A 99 15.87 7.53 11.79
C LEU A 99 14.80 8.13 10.84
N SER A 100 14.55 9.45 10.96
CA SER A 100 13.67 10.18 10.04
C SER A 100 14.16 10.18 8.59
N GLU A 101 15.47 10.13 8.36
CA GLU A 101 16.05 10.06 7.01
C GLU A 101 15.88 8.66 6.41
N ILE A 102 15.95 7.61 7.24
CA ILE A 102 15.66 6.23 6.84
C ILE A 102 14.17 6.11 6.45
N ILE A 103 13.26 6.56 7.32
CA ILE A 103 11.81 6.54 7.05
C ILE A 103 11.51 7.28 5.73
N ALA A 104 12.06 8.47 5.55
CA ALA A 104 11.84 9.27 4.35
C ALA A 104 12.38 8.58 3.09
N ALA A 105 13.58 7.96 3.15
CA ALA A 105 14.17 7.24 2.03
C ALA A 105 13.34 6.03 1.63
N LEU A 106 12.90 5.22 2.61
CA LEU A 106 12.04 4.06 2.35
C LEU A 106 10.69 4.49 1.78
N THR A 107 10.06 5.54 2.36
CA THR A 107 8.82 6.11 1.85
C THR A 107 8.99 6.59 0.40
N PHE A 108 10.03 7.36 0.11
CA PHE A 108 10.26 7.85 -1.24
C PHE A 108 10.52 6.71 -2.24
N THR A 109 11.27 5.68 -1.86
CA THR A 109 11.56 4.55 -2.75
C THR A 109 10.35 3.63 -2.94
N ALA A 110 9.51 3.48 -1.93
CA ALA A 110 8.29 2.66 -2.01
C ALA A 110 7.36 3.13 -3.13
N ILE A 111 7.23 4.45 -3.39
CA ILE A 111 6.39 4.94 -4.50
C ILE A 111 6.92 4.46 -5.86
N PHE A 112 8.24 4.48 -6.07
CA PHE A 112 8.83 3.98 -7.32
C PHE A 112 8.58 2.49 -7.51
N ARG A 113 8.78 1.67 -6.47
CA ARG A 113 8.50 0.22 -6.51
C ARG A 113 7.03 -0.03 -6.85
N THR A 114 6.13 0.69 -6.21
CA THR A 114 4.68 0.59 -6.44
C THR A 114 4.31 0.96 -7.87
N LEU A 115 4.84 2.05 -8.40
CA LEU A 115 4.56 2.50 -9.76
C LEU A 115 5.13 1.55 -10.83
N ILE A 116 6.35 1.02 -10.63
CA ILE A 116 6.95 0.03 -11.56
C ILE A 116 6.03 -1.20 -11.73
N GLY A 117 5.39 -1.65 -10.66
CA GLY A 117 4.48 -2.79 -10.73
C GLY A 117 3.11 -2.42 -11.27
N LEU A 118 2.50 -1.37 -10.74
CA LEU A 118 1.10 -1.07 -11.00
C LEU A 118 0.85 -0.41 -12.36
N VAL A 119 1.75 0.48 -12.82
CA VAL A 119 1.51 1.21 -14.07
C VAL A 119 1.38 0.28 -15.28
N PRO A 120 2.28 -0.69 -15.51
CA PRO A 120 2.10 -1.66 -16.60
C PRO A 120 0.81 -2.45 -16.49
N ALA A 121 0.47 -2.91 -15.28
CA ALA A 121 -0.73 -3.68 -15.03
C ALA A 121 -2.02 -2.86 -15.27
N ALA A 122 -2.08 -1.61 -14.81
CA ALA A 122 -3.19 -0.71 -15.07
C ALA A 122 -3.34 -0.34 -16.56
N LEU A 123 -2.23 -0.21 -17.29
CA LEU A 123 -2.24 0.00 -18.73
C LEU A 123 -2.79 -1.22 -19.48
N LEU A 124 -2.49 -2.44 -19.03
CA LEU A 124 -3.05 -3.66 -19.61
C LEU A 124 -4.56 -3.79 -19.38
N ALA A 125 -5.12 -3.18 -18.33
CA ALA A 125 -6.56 -3.17 -18.11
C ALA A 125 -7.35 -2.52 -19.27
N ILE A 126 -6.75 -1.57 -19.98
CA ILE A 126 -7.40 -0.82 -21.07
C ILE A 126 -7.68 -1.74 -22.27
N PRO A 127 -6.68 -2.41 -22.92
CA PRO A 127 -6.94 -3.22 -24.10
C PRO A 127 -7.70 -4.51 -23.81
N PHE A 128 -7.54 -5.11 -22.61
CA PHE A 128 -8.17 -6.40 -22.29
C PHE A 128 -9.60 -6.27 -21.77
N PHE A 129 -9.90 -5.19 -21.02
CA PHE A 129 -11.18 -5.02 -20.32
C PHE A 129 -11.90 -3.69 -20.65
N GLY A 130 -11.29 -2.80 -21.43
CA GLY A 130 -11.86 -1.49 -21.76
C GLY A 130 -11.95 -0.53 -20.54
N VAL A 131 -11.26 -0.86 -19.44
CA VAL A 131 -11.33 -0.09 -18.20
C VAL A 131 -10.11 0.80 -18.05
N SER A 132 -10.35 2.08 -17.83
CA SER A 132 -9.31 3.03 -17.46
C SER A 132 -9.62 3.68 -16.12
N ILE A 133 -8.71 3.54 -15.17
CA ILE A 133 -8.82 4.20 -13.86
C ILE A 133 -8.83 5.73 -13.97
N LEU A 134 -8.31 6.27 -15.08
CA LEU A 134 -8.31 7.71 -15.35
C LEU A 134 -9.72 8.30 -15.50
N LYS A 135 -10.76 7.46 -15.70
CA LYS A 135 -12.17 7.90 -15.71
C LYS A 135 -12.60 8.53 -14.39
N ILE A 136 -11.91 8.24 -13.28
CA ILE A 136 -12.15 8.89 -11.98
C ILE A 136 -11.81 10.39 -12.03
N GLY A 137 -10.93 10.81 -12.94
CA GLY A 137 -10.56 12.21 -13.14
C GLY A 137 -9.66 12.77 -12.02
N THR A 138 -9.85 14.06 -11.70
CA THR A 138 -9.02 14.76 -10.71
C THR A 138 -9.05 14.16 -9.29
N PRO A 139 -10.17 13.60 -8.77
CA PRO A 139 -10.18 12.94 -7.46
C PRO A 139 -9.20 11.77 -7.34
N LEU A 140 -8.85 11.11 -8.46
CA LEU A 140 -7.92 9.98 -8.45
C LEU A 140 -6.59 10.31 -7.75
N ILE A 141 -6.06 11.52 -7.96
CA ILE A 141 -4.79 11.94 -7.35
C ILE A 141 -4.91 11.95 -5.82
N PHE A 142 -6.00 12.46 -5.28
CA PHE A 142 -6.24 12.50 -3.84
C PHE A 142 -6.46 11.10 -3.27
N LEU A 143 -7.18 10.23 -3.97
CA LEU A 143 -7.39 8.85 -3.58
C LEU A 143 -6.06 8.09 -3.54
N LEU A 144 -5.20 8.24 -4.57
CA LEU A 144 -3.88 7.61 -4.63
C LEU A 144 -2.95 8.11 -3.52
N ILE A 145 -2.89 9.42 -3.28
CA ILE A 145 -2.07 9.98 -2.19
C ILE A 145 -2.53 9.41 -0.85
N THR A 146 -3.83 9.37 -0.60
CA THR A 146 -4.39 8.87 0.66
C THR A 146 -4.09 7.37 0.84
N LEU A 147 -4.29 6.56 -0.20
CA LEU A 147 -3.94 5.13 -0.20
C LEU A 147 -2.44 4.91 0.02
N TYR A 148 -1.60 5.75 -0.61
CA TYR A 148 -0.17 5.67 -0.43
C TYR A 148 0.25 5.95 1.00
N VAL A 149 -0.22 7.06 1.59
CA VAL A 149 0.07 7.42 2.98
C VAL A 149 -0.39 6.32 3.94
N PHE A 150 -1.58 5.76 3.72
CA PHE A 150 -2.07 4.66 4.55
C PHE A 150 -1.29 3.36 4.33
N GLY A 151 -0.91 3.04 3.09
CA GLY A 151 -0.05 1.88 2.78
C GLY A 151 1.31 1.97 3.46
N VAL A 152 1.97 3.13 3.40
CA VAL A 152 3.23 3.38 4.12
C VAL A 152 3.03 3.29 5.64
N THR A 153 1.88 3.72 6.16
CA THR A 153 1.55 3.57 7.59
C THR A 153 1.52 2.10 8.01
N LEU A 154 0.86 1.26 7.22
CA LEU A 154 0.85 -0.20 7.46
C LEU A 154 2.27 -0.77 7.39
N GLY A 155 3.06 -0.31 6.41
CA GLY A 155 4.48 -0.65 6.31
C GLY A 155 5.27 -0.29 7.57
N LEU A 156 5.09 0.93 8.10
CA LEU A 156 5.71 1.39 9.35
C LEU A 156 5.30 0.55 10.55
N LEU A 157 4.01 0.20 10.67
CA LEU A 157 3.51 -0.62 11.78
C LEU A 157 4.12 -2.02 11.76
N VAL A 158 4.16 -2.67 10.59
CA VAL A 158 4.77 -3.99 10.44
C VAL A 158 6.27 -3.93 10.68
N THR A 159 6.96 -2.92 10.15
CA THR A 159 8.39 -2.71 10.39
C THR A 159 8.69 -2.48 11.87
N SER A 160 7.81 -1.80 12.58
CA SER A 160 7.88 -1.65 14.04
C SER A 160 7.81 -3.00 14.77
N GLY A 161 6.96 -3.89 14.27
CA GLY A 161 6.85 -5.26 14.74
C GLY A 161 8.11 -6.09 14.42
N LEU A 162 8.68 -5.96 13.22
CA LEU A 162 9.93 -6.60 12.84
C LEU A 162 11.08 -6.20 13.78
N ILE A 163 11.19 -4.91 14.11
CA ILE A 163 12.19 -4.40 15.05
C ILE A 163 12.02 -4.98 16.46
N ARG A 164 10.78 -5.23 16.88
CA ARG A 164 10.45 -5.69 18.23
C ARG A 164 10.48 -7.20 18.40
N PHE A 165 9.96 -7.94 17.41
CA PHE A 165 9.69 -9.38 17.46
C PHE A 165 10.58 -10.20 16.50
N GLY A 166 11.39 -9.53 15.69
CA GLY A 166 12.28 -10.16 14.72
C GLY A 166 11.62 -10.51 13.37
N PRO A 167 12.38 -11.16 12.46
CA PRO A 167 11.96 -11.44 11.08
C PRO A 167 10.67 -12.26 10.95
N SER A 168 10.36 -13.12 11.92
CA SER A 168 9.13 -13.94 11.93
C SER A 168 7.83 -13.10 11.85
N PHE A 169 7.91 -11.82 12.19
CA PHE A 169 6.79 -10.89 12.11
C PHE A 169 6.41 -10.52 10.65
N GLU A 170 7.22 -10.92 9.66
CA GLU A 170 6.96 -10.69 8.24
C GLU A 170 5.59 -11.17 7.79
N ASN A 171 5.15 -12.35 8.26
CA ASN A 171 3.86 -12.92 7.89
C ASN A 171 2.68 -11.99 8.23
N ILE A 172 2.82 -11.13 9.23
CA ILE A 172 1.79 -10.15 9.62
C ILE A 172 1.65 -9.04 8.57
N ALA A 173 2.70 -8.76 7.79
CA ALA A 173 2.61 -7.83 6.66
C ALA A 173 1.53 -8.27 5.67
N TRP A 174 1.55 -9.55 5.29
CA TRP A 174 0.58 -10.14 4.38
C TRP A 174 -0.80 -10.30 5.03
N ALA A 175 -0.82 -10.87 6.24
CA ALA A 175 -2.07 -11.11 6.97
C ALA A 175 -2.86 -9.83 7.23
N SER A 176 -2.20 -8.72 7.59
CA SER A 176 -2.86 -7.44 7.84
C SER A 176 -3.56 -6.89 6.59
N LEU A 177 -2.93 -7.00 5.44
CA LEU A 177 -3.51 -6.53 4.17
C LEU A 177 -4.71 -7.40 3.76
N PHE A 178 -4.60 -8.72 3.83
CA PHE A 178 -5.74 -9.61 3.55
C PHE A 178 -6.90 -9.40 4.53
N PHE A 179 -6.63 -9.12 5.80
CA PHE A 179 -7.66 -8.80 6.79
C PHE A 179 -8.33 -7.45 6.53
N LEU A 180 -7.58 -6.46 6.04
CA LEU A 180 -8.11 -5.15 5.71
C LEU A 180 -8.97 -5.15 4.44
N ALA A 181 -8.81 -6.12 3.54
CA ALA A 181 -9.57 -6.18 2.30
C ALA A 181 -11.10 -6.25 2.54
N PRO A 182 -11.64 -7.18 3.35
CA PRO A 182 -13.06 -7.20 3.67
C PRO A 182 -13.51 -6.00 4.51
N LEU A 183 -12.72 -5.56 5.49
CA LEU A 183 -13.08 -4.42 6.33
C LEU A 183 -13.08 -3.08 5.59
N GLY A 184 -12.24 -2.95 4.58
CA GLY A 184 -12.13 -1.74 3.76
C GLY A 184 -13.24 -1.58 2.73
N CYS A 185 -14.19 -2.53 2.64
CA CYS A 185 -15.31 -2.49 1.69
C CYS A 185 -14.85 -2.27 0.23
N ILE A 186 -13.76 -2.93 -0.17
CA ILE A 186 -13.08 -2.70 -1.44
C ILE A 186 -13.99 -3.04 -2.62
N TYR A 187 -14.59 -4.22 -2.59
CA TYR A 187 -15.36 -4.78 -3.71
C TYR A 187 -16.89 -4.67 -3.54
N TYR A 188 -17.37 -4.22 -2.38
CA TYR A 188 -18.78 -4.11 -2.04
C TYR A 188 -19.05 -2.88 -1.17
N PRO A 189 -20.29 -2.35 -1.18
CA PRO A 189 -20.64 -1.20 -0.37
C PRO A 189 -20.74 -1.56 1.12
N ILE A 190 -20.58 -0.55 1.98
CA ILE A 190 -20.52 -0.73 3.44
C ILE A 190 -21.81 -1.30 4.04
N GLU A 191 -22.94 -1.10 3.37
CA GLU A 191 -24.26 -1.59 3.82
C GLU A 191 -24.35 -3.11 3.88
N ILE A 192 -23.46 -3.83 3.17
CA ILE A 192 -23.39 -5.30 3.20
C ILE A 192 -22.82 -5.82 4.52
N LEU A 193 -22.02 -5.01 5.20
CA LEU A 193 -21.47 -5.41 6.50
C LEU A 193 -22.52 -5.36 7.60
N PRO A 194 -22.44 -6.26 8.61
CA PRO A 194 -23.24 -6.15 9.83
C PRO A 194 -23.05 -4.79 10.52
N ASN A 195 -24.10 -4.25 11.14
CA ASN A 195 -24.07 -2.89 11.72
C ASN A 195 -22.90 -2.64 12.68
N TRP A 196 -22.55 -3.61 13.52
CA TRP A 196 -21.42 -3.47 14.44
C TRP A 196 -20.08 -3.37 13.70
N LEU A 197 -19.94 -4.06 12.57
CA LEU A 197 -18.72 -4.03 11.76
C LEU A 197 -18.61 -2.75 10.94
N GLN A 198 -19.74 -2.18 10.50
CA GLN A 198 -19.76 -0.87 9.82
C GLN A 198 -19.15 0.25 10.67
N VAL A 199 -19.35 0.22 11.99
CA VAL A 199 -18.77 1.22 12.91
C VAL A 199 -17.25 1.13 12.89
N ILE A 200 -16.69 -0.08 12.94
CA ILE A 200 -15.24 -0.31 12.87
C ILE A 200 -14.72 0.07 11.49
N ALA A 201 -15.38 -0.36 10.44
CA ALA A 201 -14.99 -0.10 9.06
C ALA A 201 -14.91 1.41 8.76
N LYS A 202 -15.83 2.22 9.27
CA LYS A 202 -15.84 3.70 9.12
C LYS A 202 -14.64 4.40 9.76
N LEU A 203 -13.91 3.74 10.65
CA LEU A 203 -12.65 4.27 11.20
C LEU A 203 -11.49 4.12 10.22
N LEU A 204 -11.63 3.26 9.21
CA LEU A 204 -10.59 3.04 8.20
C LEU A 204 -10.74 4.05 7.05
N PRO A 205 -9.64 4.65 6.57
CA PRO A 205 -9.69 5.55 5.42
C PRO A 205 -10.14 4.84 4.14
N LEU A 206 -9.90 3.53 4.05
CA LEU A 206 -10.25 2.68 2.91
C LEU A 206 -11.73 2.78 2.55
N VAL A 207 -12.61 2.66 3.52
CA VAL A 207 -14.07 2.71 3.29
C VAL A 207 -14.45 4.02 2.58
N HIS A 208 -13.95 5.15 3.06
CA HIS A 208 -14.25 6.46 2.46
C HIS A 208 -13.70 6.60 1.04
N ILE A 209 -12.54 5.99 0.77
CA ILE A 209 -11.91 5.99 -0.56
C ILE A 209 -12.71 5.13 -1.54
N PHE A 210 -13.05 3.90 -1.15
CA PHE A 210 -13.74 2.97 -2.05
C PHE A 210 -15.22 3.31 -2.25
N GLU A 211 -15.90 3.87 -1.24
CA GLU A 211 -17.24 4.45 -1.41
C GLU A 211 -17.21 5.63 -2.38
N GLU A 212 -16.25 6.53 -2.23
CA GLU A 212 -16.13 7.68 -3.12
C GLU A 212 -15.79 7.27 -4.56
N MET A 213 -14.89 6.30 -4.74
CA MET A 213 -14.60 5.74 -6.06
C MET A 213 -15.88 5.19 -6.72
N ARG A 214 -16.72 4.46 -5.97
CA ARG A 214 -17.99 3.94 -6.47
C ARG A 214 -18.95 5.05 -6.84
N ASN A 215 -19.09 6.07 -5.99
CA ASN A 215 -19.94 7.23 -6.25
C ASN A 215 -19.54 7.95 -7.54
N ILE A 216 -18.24 8.13 -7.77
CA ILE A 216 -17.73 8.74 -8.98
C ILE A 216 -18.02 7.89 -10.22
N LEU A 217 -17.72 6.58 -10.14
CA LEU A 217 -17.83 5.70 -11.31
C LEU A 217 -19.28 5.33 -11.67
N ILE A 218 -20.18 5.26 -10.69
CA ILE A 218 -21.59 4.86 -10.92
C ILE A 218 -22.47 6.08 -11.15
N TYR A 219 -22.33 7.11 -10.31
CA TYR A 219 -23.25 8.25 -10.28
C TYR A 219 -22.68 9.54 -10.86
N ASN A 220 -21.37 9.57 -11.20
CA ASN A 220 -20.64 10.80 -11.60
C ASN A 220 -20.71 11.92 -10.54
N ILE A 221 -20.85 11.55 -9.25
CA ILE A 221 -20.93 12.51 -8.16
C ILE A 221 -19.62 12.50 -7.39
N ILE A 222 -19.03 13.67 -7.15
CA ILE A 222 -17.81 13.84 -6.35
C ILE A 222 -18.19 14.46 -5.02
N ASN A 223 -17.88 13.74 -3.92
CA ASN A 223 -18.05 14.24 -2.57
C ASN A 223 -16.70 14.57 -1.92
N TYR A 224 -16.26 15.81 -2.07
CA TYR A 224 -14.98 16.26 -1.50
C TYR A 224 -14.90 16.13 0.02
N TYR A 225 -16.01 16.11 0.73
CA TYR A 225 -16.03 15.87 2.18
C TYR A 225 -15.57 14.46 2.53
N GLN A 226 -15.99 13.45 1.77
CA GLN A 226 -15.53 12.06 1.98
C GLN A 226 -14.02 11.92 1.70
N ILE A 227 -13.54 12.57 0.64
CA ILE A 227 -12.11 12.59 0.30
C ILE A 227 -11.31 13.25 1.43
N LEU A 228 -11.74 14.41 1.91
CA LEU A 228 -11.08 15.13 3.00
C LEU A 228 -11.05 14.27 4.29
N LYS A 229 -12.15 13.61 4.60
CA LYS A 229 -12.25 12.72 5.76
C LYS A 229 -11.27 11.56 5.66
N ALA A 230 -11.15 10.94 4.48
CA ALA A 230 -10.18 9.87 4.23
C ALA A 230 -8.74 10.35 4.43
N ILE A 231 -8.41 11.54 3.94
CA ILE A 231 -7.08 12.18 4.08
C ILE A 231 -6.78 12.40 5.57
N LEU A 232 -7.71 13.02 6.32
CA LEU A 232 -7.50 13.31 7.74
C LEU A 232 -7.30 12.04 8.57
N ILE A 233 -8.12 11.01 8.33
CA ILE A 233 -7.97 9.72 8.99
C ILE A 233 -6.60 9.10 8.66
N SER A 234 -6.17 9.11 7.39
CA SER A 234 -4.87 8.59 6.98
C SER A 234 -3.70 9.32 7.62
N ILE A 235 -3.80 10.65 7.77
CA ILE A 235 -2.76 11.45 8.47
C ILE A 235 -2.68 11.05 9.94
N VAL A 236 -3.81 10.86 10.63
CA VAL A 236 -3.82 10.41 12.03
C VAL A 236 -3.14 9.06 12.17
N TYR A 237 -3.49 8.09 11.32
CA TYR A 237 -2.83 6.78 11.31
C TYR A 237 -1.33 6.89 11.00
N PHE A 238 -0.93 7.77 10.08
CA PHE A 238 0.47 7.97 9.73
C PHE A 238 1.29 8.52 10.90
N ILE A 239 0.75 9.50 11.61
CA ILE A 239 1.39 10.04 12.84
C ILE A 239 1.51 8.94 13.90
N MET A 240 0.46 8.15 14.12
CA MET A 240 0.50 7.01 15.04
C MET A 240 1.56 5.97 14.61
N GLY A 241 1.63 5.65 13.31
CA GLY A 241 2.63 4.74 12.76
C GLY A 241 4.06 5.21 13.01
N ILE A 242 4.33 6.50 12.79
CA ILE A 242 5.63 7.10 13.09
C ILE A 242 5.96 6.99 14.60
N ILE A 243 5.04 7.35 15.48
CA ILE A 243 5.24 7.28 16.94
C ILE A 243 5.57 5.84 17.35
N ILE A 244 4.78 4.85 16.90
CA ILE A 244 4.98 3.43 17.21
C ILE A 244 6.34 2.96 16.72
N PHE A 245 6.76 3.38 15.51
CA PHE A 245 8.05 3.05 14.95
C PHE A 245 9.21 3.59 15.80
N TYR A 246 9.15 4.86 16.22
CA TYR A 246 10.16 5.45 17.10
C TYR A 246 10.22 4.77 18.46
N LEU A 247 9.08 4.43 19.06
CA LEU A 247 9.03 3.71 20.34
C LEU A 247 9.61 2.29 20.23
N SER A 248 9.28 1.57 19.15
CA SER A 248 9.82 0.25 18.88
C SER A 248 11.34 0.28 18.69
N TYR A 249 11.83 1.25 17.92
CA TYR A 249 13.26 1.45 17.72
C TYR A 249 13.99 1.79 19.02
N ALA A 250 13.47 2.74 19.81
CA ALA A 250 14.06 3.11 21.11
C ALA A 250 14.11 1.91 22.06
N GLY A 251 13.03 1.12 22.12
CA GLY A 251 12.97 -0.10 22.92
C GLY A 251 13.95 -1.18 22.48
N ALA A 252 14.13 -1.38 21.18
CA ALA A 252 15.10 -2.34 20.63
C ALA A 252 16.55 -1.87 20.87
N LYS A 253 16.81 -0.57 20.71
CA LYS A 253 18.12 0.00 21.01
C LYS A 253 18.53 -0.20 22.47
N ASN A 254 17.60 0.06 23.41
CA ASN A 254 17.87 -0.10 24.85
C ASN A 254 18.11 -1.57 25.26
N ARG A 255 17.52 -2.52 24.52
CA ARG A 255 17.70 -3.97 24.76
C ARG A 255 18.90 -4.56 24.01
N GLY A 256 19.57 -3.81 23.16
CA GLY A 256 20.66 -4.30 22.32
C GLY A 256 20.23 -5.26 21.20
N THR A 257 18.92 -5.48 21.00
CA THR A 257 18.39 -6.45 20.02
C THR A 257 18.59 -6.00 18.56
N LEU A 258 18.94 -4.75 18.31
CA LEU A 258 19.23 -4.25 16.96
C LEU A 258 20.46 -4.93 16.32
N LEU A 259 21.42 -5.39 17.14
CA LEU A 259 22.65 -6.02 16.64
C LEU A 259 22.41 -7.50 16.24
N ASN A 260 21.44 -8.14 16.82
CA ASN A 260 21.16 -9.58 16.66
C ASN A 260 20.03 -9.85 15.64
N MET A 261 19.52 -8.84 14.96
CA MET A 261 18.45 -9.01 13.97
C MET A 261 18.86 -9.77 12.70
N GLY A 262 20.14 -10.06 12.51
CA GLY A 262 20.67 -10.79 11.37
C GLY A 262 21.10 -12.22 11.69
N GLU A 263 20.92 -12.67 12.93
CA GLU A 263 21.16 -14.05 13.37
C GLU A 263 19.82 -14.79 13.48
#